data_c213fab1c652bf743137ffeae64efaf7
#
_entry.id   c213fab1c652bf743137ffeae64efaf7
#
_cell.length_a   1.000
_cell.length_b   1.000
_cell.length_c   1.000
_cell.angle_alpha   90.00
_cell.angle_beta   90.00
_cell.angle_gamma   90.00
#
_symmetry.space_group_name_H-M   'P 1'
#
loop_
_entity.id
_entity.type
_entity.pdbx_description
1 polymer ?
#
loop_
_entity_poly.entity_id
_entity_poly.type
_entity_poly.pdbx_seq_one_letter_code
_entity_poly.pdbx_strand_id
1 'polypeptide(L)'
;MKRFVLQQLIEWKNREDRKPLILNGARQVGKTWLLHEFAKLEYKKEAYVVCRKNNLARQLFSQDFNVDRILRGLRAMTSVDITPGDTLIILDEIQDIPEALESLKYFKEEVPEYHIAVAGSLLGISLHQDVSYPVGKVNVINIFPMNFEEFLVAKGEEEACKLLMSGDFETISLLHDKYTDLLRQYYYVGGMPEVVLKYVETDSLLEVRRIQSEILQGYDLDFSKHAPKEQVPRVRMVCNSIPSQLFKENKKFIYGALRKGARANDFEMAIQWLVNAGLLYKVPRCTKPELPLDIYEDLSAFKLYMVDLGLMGAMVKTDPAQVLIKNDIFKEYKGGMTEQYVLQQMKSKGVSPIYYHNTDNSRLELDFVIQRNAQMVPIEVKAEGNVRANSLTALLGKRPELHAERFSMLPYKVQGNLTNFPLYAI
;
A
#
# COMPACT_ATOMS: atom_id res chain seq x y z
N MET A 1 7.28 -6.51 15.58
CA MET A 1 5.81 -6.56 15.32
C MET A 1 5.52 -7.63 14.28
N LYS A 2 4.42 -8.37 14.40
CA LYS A 2 4.07 -9.40 13.42
C LYS A 2 3.57 -8.76 12.12
N ARG A 3 4.05 -9.25 10.96
CA ARG A 3 3.59 -8.82 9.63
C ARG A 3 3.05 -10.03 8.89
N PHE A 4 1.84 -9.93 8.33
CA PHE A 4 1.20 -11.08 7.65
C PHE A 4 1.88 -11.42 6.33
N VAL A 5 2.51 -10.44 5.70
CA VAL A 5 3.31 -10.66 4.49
C VAL A 5 4.48 -11.63 4.70
N LEU A 6 4.90 -11.88 5.95
CA LEU A 6 5.92 -12.89 6.26
C LEU A 6 5.54 -14.28 5.76
N GLN A 7 4.24 -14.61 5.79
CA GLN A 7 3.75 -15.88 5.25
C GLN A 7 4.00 -16.00 3.74
N GLN A 8 3.84 -14.91 2.99
CA GLN A 8 4.16 -14.89 1.55
C GLN A 8 5.66 -15.11 1.28
N LEU A 9 6.54 -14.62 2.18
CA LEU A 9 7.98 -14.87 2.07
C LEU A 9 8.32 -16.34 2.34
N ILE A 10 7.66 -16.97 3.31
CA ILE A 10 7.81 -18.41 3.59
C ILE A 10 7.31 -19.24 2.40
N GLU A 11 6.17 -18.88 1.83
CA GLU A 11 5.65 -19.51 0.62
C GLU A 11 6.62 -19.34 -0.56
N TRP A 12 7.16 -18.13 -0.76
CA TRP A 12 8.17 -17.88 -1.80
C TRP A 12 9.41 -18.75 -1.59
N LYS A 13 9.91 -18.90 -0.36
CA LYS A 13 11.08 -19.74 -0.05
C LYS A 13 10.87 -21.18 -0.50
N ASN A 14 9.66 -21.71 -0.30
CA ASN A 14 9.31 -23.13 -0.53
C ASN A 14 8.84 -23.44 -1.96
N ARG A 15 8.78 -22.44 -2.87
CA ARG A 15 8.36 -22.67 -4.26
C ARG A 15 9.45 -23.37 -5.06
N GLU A 16 9.08 -24.38 -5.82
CA GLU A 16 9.98 -25.07 -6.75
C GLU A 16 10.47 -24.16 -7.88
N ASP A 17 9.61 -23.29 -8.39
CA ASP A 17 9.90 -22.30 -9.43
C ASP A 17 10.45 -20.98 -8.92
N ARG A 18 10.91 -20.92 -7.64
CA ARG A 18 11.40 -19.73 -6.98
C ARG A 18 12.38 -18.97 -7.87
N LYS A 19 12.23 -17.65 -7.88
CA LYS A 19 13.11 -16.68 -8.52
C LYS A 19 13.64 -15.72 -7.46
N PRO A 20 14.75 -15.00 -7.73
CA PRO A 20 15.17 -13.88 -6.87
C PRO A 20 14.00 -12.99 -6.49
N LEU A 21 13.93 -12.58 -5.23
CA LEU A 21 12.79 -11.83 -4.70
C LEU A 21 13.07 -10.32 -4.70
N ILE A 22 12.11 -9.55 -5.18
CA ILE A 22 12.08 -8.09 -5.02
C ILE A 22 10.99 -7.72 -4.02
N LEU A 23 11.35 -7.07 -2.91
CA LEU A 23 10.39 -6.39 -2.04
C LEU A 23 10.16 -4.97 -2.52
N ASN A 24 8.97 -4.74 -3.05
CA ASN A 24 8.53 -3.43 -3.52
C ASN A 24 7.59 -2.78 -2.50
N GLY A 25 7.60 -1.45 -2.38
CA GLY A 25 6.70 -0.71 -1.50
C GLY A 25 7.28 0.64 -1.09
N ALA A 26 6.46 1.51 -0.55
CA ALA A 26 6.84 2.83 -0.09
C ALA A 26 8.02 2.81 0.89
N ARG A 27 8.68 3.95 1.04
CA ARG A 27 9.69 4.10 2.08
C ARG A 27 9.07 3.99 3.47
N GLN A 28 9.82 3.40 4.43
CA GLN A 28 9.44 3.25 5.85
C GLN A 28 8.26 2.28 6.11
N VAL A 29 7.84 1.46 5.15
CA VAL A 29 6.86 0.37 5.37
C VAL A 29 7.46 -0.89 5.98
N GLY A 30 8.78 -0.88 6.33
CA GLY A 30 9.43 -1.95 7.08
C GLY A 30 10.06 -3.06 6.21
N LYS A 31 10.43 -2.80 4.95
CA LYS A 31 11.04 -3.80 4.05
C LYS A 31 12.31 -4.43 4.62
N THR A 32 13.28 -3.61 5.03
CA THR A 32 14.56 -4.06 5.61
C THR A 32 14.35 -4.90 6.86
N TRP A 33 13.51 -4.40 7.80
CA TRP A 33 13.16 -5.14 9.01
C TRP A 33 12.54 -6.51 8.68
N LEU A 34 11.63 -6.56 7.71
CA LEU A 34 10.96 -7.79 7.29
C LEU A 34 11.94 -8.82 6.73
N LEU A 35 12.95 -8.40 5.93
CA LEU A 35 13.97 -9.29 5.39
C LEU A 35 14.85 -9.85 6.51
N HIS A 36 15.28 -9.04 7.48
CA HIS A 36 16.03 -9.50 8.65
C HIS A 36 15.23 -10.50 9.48
N GLU A 37 13.94 -10.20 9.75
CA GLU A 37 13.08 -11.11 10.51
C GLU A 37 12.86 -12.42 9.76
N PHE A 38 12.65 -12.36 8.45
CA PHE A 38 12.54 -13.54 7.60
C PHE A 38 13.82 -14.37 7.58
N ALA A 39 14.99 -13.73 7.47
CA ALA A 39 16.28 -14.41 7.54
C ALA A 39 16.47 -15.11 8.87
N LYS A 40 16.17 -14.43 9.96
CA LYS A 40 16.29 -14.97 11.34
C LYS A 40 15.40 -16.19 11.58
N LEU A 41 14.18 -16.19 11.03
CA LEU A 41 13.22 -17.27 11.24
C LEU A 41 13.45 -18.47 10.35
N GLU A 42 13.91 -18.25 9.12
CA GLU A 42 13.87 -19.25 8.06
C GLU A 42 15.24 -19.72 7.56
N TYR A 43 16.33 -19.05 7.95
CA TYR A 43 17.67 -19.35 7.48
C TYR A 43 18.67 -19.50 8.64
N LYS A 44 19.75 -20.22 8.41
CA LYS A 44 20.84 -20.36 9.39
C LYS A 44 21.79 -19.17 9.37
N LYS A 45 21.89 -18.50 8.21
CA LYS A 45 22.81 -17.39 7.96
C LYS A 45 22.13 -16.30 7.13
N GLU A 46 22.62 -15.09 7.30
CA GLU A 46 22.23 -13.92 6.53
C GLU A 46 23.46 -13.22 5.98
N ALA A 47 23.50 -13.01 4.66
CA ALA A 47 24.51 -12.20 4.00
C ALA A 47 23.88 -10.87 3.56
N TYR A 48 24.01 -9.84 4.42
CA TYR A 48 23.37 -8.54 4.24
C TYR A 48 24.34 -7.50 3.68
N VAL A 49 23.96 -6.86 2.57
CA VAL A 49 24.73 -5.79 1.91
C VAL A 49 23.81 -4.60 1.63
N VAL A 50 24.20 -3.43 2.13
CA VAL A 50 23.58 -2.15 1.77
C VAL A 50 24.26 -1.64 0.50
N CYS A 51 23.52 -1.49 -0.58
CA CYS A 51 24.03 -0.99 -1.86
C CYS A 51 24.31 0.52 -1.85
N ARG A 52 23.58 1.25 -1.02
CA ARG A 52 23.66 2.71 -0.95
C ARG A 52 25.04 3.18 -0.50
N LYS A 53 25.68 4.04 -1.33
CA LYS A 53 27.03 4.57 -1.10
C LYS A 53 28.09 3.50 -0.85
N ASN A 54 27.89 2.28 -1.33
CA ASN A 54 28.83 1.17 -1.17
C ASN A 54 29.67 1.00 -2.45
N ASN A 55 30.86 1.58 -2.44
CA ASN A 55 31.78 1.53 -3.58
C ASN A 55 32.26 0.12 -3.88
N LEU A 56 32.50 -0.74 -2.86
CA LEU A 56 32.91 -2.13 -3.07
C LEU A 56 31.80 -2.94 -3.75
N ALA A 57 30.55 -2.81 -3.27
CA ALA A 57 29.42 -3.46 -3.90
C ALA A 57 29.26 -2.95 -5.35
N ARG A 58 29.36 -1.64 -5.58
CA ARG A 58 29.30 -1.09 -6.95
C ARG A 58 30.37 -1.69 -7.85
N GLN A 59 31.62 -1.72 -7.44
CA GLN A 59 32.72 -2.32 -8.21
C GLN A 59 32.48 -3.81 -8.45
N LEU A 60 31.96 -4.54 -7.45
CA LEU A 60 31.67 -5.96 -7.56
C LEU A 60 30.62 -6.26 -8.67
N PHE A 61 29.54 -5.50 -8.73
CA PHE A 61 28.45 -5.74 -9.69
C PHE A 61 28.68 -5.11 -11.06
N SER A 62 29.45 -4.02 -11.16
CA SER A 62 29.71 -3.32 -12.44
C SER A 62 30.81 -3.95 -13.28
N GLN A 63 31.60 -4.91 -12.74
CA GLN A 63 32.71 -5.51 -13.47
C GLN A 63 32.24 -6.48 -14.56
N ASP A 64 31.35 -7.40 -14.21
CA ASP A 64 30.68 -8.38 -15.07
C ASP A 64 29.53 -9.05 -14.29
N PHE A 65 28.82 -9.96 -14.94
CA PHE A 65 27.72 -10.72 -14.32
C PHE A 65 28.12 -12.17 -13.93
N ASN A 66 29.40 -12.46 -13.78
CA ASN A 66 29.87 -13.77 -13.33
C ASN A 66 29.44 -14.05 -11.89
N VAL A 67 28.46 -14.95 -11.72
CA VAL A 67 27.82 -15.21 -10.44
C VAL A 67 28.78 -15.79 -9.41
N ASP A 68 29.73 -16.67 -9.81
CA ASP A 68 30.72 -17.22 -8.90
C ASP A 68 31.66 -16.15 -8.33
N ARG A 69 32.04 -15.17 -9.15
CA ARG A 69 32.82 -14.01 -8.72
C ARG A 69 32.01 -13.13 -7.77
N ILE A 70 30.74 -12.87 -8.11
CA ILE A 70 29.85 -12.08 -7.25
C ILE A 70 29.67 -12.77 -5.89
N LEU A 71 29.42 -14.08 -5.85
CA LEU A 71 29.26 -14.84 -4.61
C LEU A 71 30.53 -14.81 -3.76
N ARG A 72 31.72 -14.96 -4.37
CA ARG A 72 33.00 -14.81 -3.65
C ARG A 72 33.19 -13.43 -3.07
N GLY A 73 32.85 -12.38 -3.84
CA GLY A 73 32.87 -10.99 -3.38
C GLY A 73 31.92 -10.75 -2.21
N LEU A 74 30.69 -11.24 -2.30
CA LEU A 74 29.70 -11.13 -1.22
C LEU A 74 30.14 -11.85 0.05
N ARG A 75 30.73 -13.07 -0.06
CA ARG A 75 31.33 -13.78 1.10
C ARG A 75 32.41 -12.95 1.77
N ALA A 76 33.32 -12.37 0.98
CA ALA A 76 34.39 -11.53 1.51
C ALA A 76 33.86 -10.24 2.17
N MET A 77 32.87 -9.59 1.57
CA MET A 77 32.29 -8.36 2.09
C MET A 77 31.47 -8.56 3.38
N THR A 78 30.76 -9.67 3.50
CA THR A 78 29.87 -9.95 4.63
C THR A 78 30.54 -10.81 5.72
N SER A 79 31.69 -11.43 5.44
CA SER A 79 32.32 -12.45 6.27
C SER A 79 31.39 -13.64 6.57
N VAL A 80 30.42 -13.91 5.69
CA VAL A 80 29.49 -15.02 5.80
C VAL A 80 29.83 -16.07 4.76
N ASP A 81 29.90 -17.31 5.18
CA ASP A 81 29.99 -18.45 4.27
C ASP A 81 28.60 -18.70 3.67
N ILE A 82 28.39 -18.16 2.45
CA ILE A 82 27.11 -18.21 1.71
C ILE A 82 26.96 -19.62 1.13
N THR A 83 26.00 -20.36 1.66
CA THR A 83 25.68 -21.74 1.25
C THR A 83 24.26 -21.82 0.69
N PRO A 84 24.02 -22.62 -0.39
CA PRO A 84 22.69 -22.80 -0.97
C PRO A 84 21.66 -23.26 0.06
N GLY A 85 20.47 -22.68 0.03
CA GLY A 85 19.35 -23.03 0.90
C GLY A 85 19.44 -22.62 2.37
N ASP A 86 20.69 -22.52 2.92
CA ASP A 86 20.91 -22.17 4.32
C ASP A 86 21.16 -20.66 4.57
N THR A 87 21.53 -19.93 3.52
CA THR A 87 21.87 -18.50 3.62
C THR A 87 20.89 -17.67 2.77
N LEU A 88 20.28 -16.66 3.37
CA LEU A 88 19.58 -15.61 2.61
C LEU A 88 20.58 -14.49 2.27
N ILE A 89 20.73 -14.21 0.98
CA ILE A 89 21.46 -13.04 0.48
C ILE A 89 20.47 -11.88 0.44
N ILE A 90 20.80 -10.77 1.09
CA ILE A 90 19.98 -9.56 1.11
C ILE A 90 20.76 -8.39 0.51
N LEU A 91 20.22 -7.80 -0.57
CA LEU A 91 20.73 -6.55 -1.13
C LEU A 91 19.71 -5.45 -0.85
N ASP A 92 20.05 -4.54 0.05
CA ASP A 92 19.18 -3.43 0.42
C ASP A 92 19.57 -2.14 -0.31
N GLU A 93 18.57 -1.27 -0.57
CA GLU A 93 18.70 -0.05 -1.39
C GLU A 93 19.33 -0.35 -2.78
N ILE A 94 18.86 -1.45 -3.39
CA ILE A 94 19.44 -2.00 -4.64
C ILE A 94 19.37 -1.01 -5.83
N GLN A 95 18.42 -0.05 -5.80
CA GLN A 95 18.31 0.96 -6.85
C GLN A 95 19.57 1.85 -6.99
N ASP A 96 20.45 1.88 -5.98
CA ASP A 96 21.69 2.63 -6.04
C ASP A 96 22.77 1.92 -6.90
N ILE A 97 22.59 0.62 -7.22
CA ILE A 97 23.46 -0.18 -8.09
C ILE A 97 22.61 -0.92 -9.12
N PRO A 98 22.34 -0.29 -10.29
CA PRO A 98 21.50 -0.87 -11.34
C PRO A 98 21.98 -2.24 -11.81
N GLU A 99 23.29 -2.46 -11.90
CA GLU A 99 23.90 -3.72 -12.31
C GLU A 99 23.61 -4.85 -11.31
N ALA A 100 23.44 -4.52 -10.03
CA ALA A 100 23.03 -5.52 -9.03
C ALA A 100 21.60 -6.00 -9.28
N LEU A 101 20.69 -5.11 -9.71
CA LEU A 101 19.32 -5.48 -10.09
C LEU A 101 19.34 -6.37 -11.35
N GLU A 102 20.12 -6.03 -12.36
CA GLU A 102 20.29 -6.81 -13.58
C GLU A 102 20.88 -8.20 -13.30
N SER A 103 21.82 -8.30 -12.36
CA SER A 103 22.47 -9.56 -11.98
C SER A 103 21.49 -10.63 -11.48
N LEU A 104 20.31 -10.25 -10.98
CA LEU A 104 19.28 -11.18 -10.51
C LEU A 104 18.84 -12.19 -11.59
N LYS A 105 18.91 -11.78 -12.87
CA LYS A 105 18.66 -12.69 -13.99
C LYS A 105 19.61 -13.88 -13.97
N TYR A 106 20.89 -13.62 -13.80
CA TYR A 106 21.95 -14.63 -13.83
C TYR A 106 21.90 -15.52 -12.59
N PHE A 107 21.57 -14.97 -11.42
CA PHE A 107 21.27 -15.78 -10.23
C PHE A 107 20.15 -16.79 -10.48
N LYS A 108 19.10 -16.41 -11.20
CA LYS A 108 18.02 -17.36 -11.54
C LYS A 108 18.45 -18.41 -12.56
N GLU A 109 19.27 -18.04 -13.54
CA GLU A 109 19.65 -18.92 -14.67
C GLU A 109 20.78 -19.89 -14.32
N GLU A 110 21.76 -19.46 -13.53
CA GLU A 110 22.99 -20.21 -13.28
C GLU A 110 23.01 -20.91 -11.91
N VAL A 111 22.42 -20.27 -10.87
CA VAL A 111 22.53 -20.76 -9.48
C VAL A 111 21.18 -20.60 -8.72
N PRO A 112 20.08 -21.17 -9.22
CA PRO A 112 18.74 -21.00 -8.65
C PRO A 112 18.61 -21.51 -7.21
N GLU A 113 19.54 -22.33 -6.73
CA GLU A 113 19.60 -22.85 -5.36
C GLU A 113 20.00 -21.80 -4.33
N TYR A 114 20.62 -20.68 -4.73
CA TYR A 114 20.90 -19.56 -3.82
C TYR A 114 19.66 -18.70 -3.65
N HIS A 115 19.36 -18.37 -2.39
CA HIS A 115 18.22 -17.54 -2.04
C HIS A 115 18.67 -16.08 -1.94
N ILE A 116 18.14 -15.25 -2.83
CA ILE A 116 18.44 -13.82 -2.86
C ILE A 116 17.16 -13.00 -2.81
N ALA A 117 17.12 -12.05 -1.89
CA ALA A 117 16.03 -11.09 -1.73
C ALA A 117 16.59 -9.67 -1.75
N VAL A 118 15.93 -8.79 -2.47
CA VAL A 118 16.37 -7.40 -2.60
C VAL A 118 15.26 -6.45 -2.18
N ALA A 119 15.66 -5.32 -1.60
CA ALA A 119 14.75 -4.26 -1.22
C ALA A 119 15.24 -2.91 -1.74
N GLY A 120 14.28 -2.02 -1.99
CA GLY A 120 14.57 -0.63 -2.32
C GLY A 120 13.32 0.22 -2.25
N SER A 121 13.49 1.45 -1.77
CA SER A 121 12.36 2.36 -1.55
C SER A 121 11.87 3.06 -2.80
N LEU A 122 12.66 3.04 -3.87
CA LEU A 122 12.37 3.71 -5.15
C LEU A 122 12.50 2.75 -6.34
N LEU A 123 12.34 1.46 -6.08
CA LEU A 123 12.43 0.44 -7.13
C LEU A 123 11.43 0.69 -8.26
N GLY A 124 10.19 1.08 -7.94
CA GLY A 124 9.19 1.44 -8.94
C GLY A 124 9.64 2.58 -9.87
N ILE A 125 10.50 3.49 -9.40
CA ILE A 125 11.06 4.57 -10.23
C ILE A 125 12.24 4.06 -11.06
N SER A 126 13.13 3.30 -10.47
CA SER A 126 14.32 2.73 -11.15
C SER A 126 13.94 1.79 -12.30
N LEU A 127 12.78 1.13 -12.20
CA LEU A 127 12.24 0.25 -13.24
C LEU A 127 11.88 0.98 -14.55
N HIS A 128 11.79 2.31 -14.52
CA HIS A 128 11.47 3.15 -15.69
C HIS A 128 12.66 3.97 -16.20
N GLN A 129 13.85 3.83 -15.60
CA GLN A 129 15.09 4.40 -16.10
C GLN A 129 15.89 3.29 -16.77
N ASP A 130 16.52 3.53 -17.90
CA ASP A 130 17.30 2.67 -18.82
C ASP A 130 18.06 1.44 -18.23
N VAL A 131 17.53 0.85 -17.18
CA VAL A 131 18.04 -0.35 -16.52
C VAL A 131 17.34 -1.56 -17.11
N SER A 132 18.10 -2.56 -17.54
CA SER A 132 17.58 -3.85 -17.97
C SER A 132 16.90 -4.56 -16.78
N TYR A 133 15.58 -4.37 -16.66
CA TYR A 133 14.80 -5.07 -15.64
C TYR A 133 14.76 -6.58 -15.95
N PRO A 134 15.00 -7.47 -14.98
CA PRO A 134 15.03 -8.91 -15.19
C PRO A 134 13.62 -9.49 -15.39
N VAL A 135 12.97 -9.11 -16.49
CA VAL A 135 11.59 -9.51 -16.83
C VAL A 135 11.45 -11.03 -16.81
N GLY A 136 10.46 -11.51 -16.07
CA GLY A 136 10.18 -12.95 -15.96
C GLY A 136 11.19 -13.74 -15.13
N LYS A 137 12.27 -13.15 -14.61
CA LYS A 137 13.35 -13.80 -13.86
C LYS A 137 13.34 -13.49 -12.37
N VAL A 138 12.36 -12.69 -11.90
CA VAL A 138 12.20 -12.32 -10.50
C VAL A 138 10.76 -12.53 -10.04
N ASN A 139 10.57 -12.74 -8.74
CA ASN A 139 9.30 -12.62 -8.06
C ASN A 139 9.20 -11.27 -7.38
N VAL A 140 8.02 -10.67 -7.34
CA VAL A 140 7.78 -9.38 -6.68
C VAL A 140 6.73 -9.56 -5.60
N ILE A 141 7.04 -9.11 -4.38
CA ILE A 141 6.07 -9.01 -3.28
C ILE A 141 5.94 -7.54 -2.90
N ASN A 142 4.71 -7.04 -2.91
CA ASN A 142 4.42 -5.67 -2.54
C ASN A 142 4.18 -5.56 -1.03
N ILE A 143 4.87 -4.60 -0.41
CA ILE A 143 4.77 -4.31 1.02
C ILE A 143 3.98 -3.01 1.20
N PHE A 144 2.92 -3.10 1.98
CA PHE A 144 2.04 -1.99 2.31
C PHE A 144 2.26 -1.53 3.76
N PRO A 145 1.78 -0.35 4.16
CA PRO A 145 1.58 -0.04 5.57
C PRO A 145 0.79 -1.15 6.27
N MET A 146 0.93 -1.29 7.57
CA MET A 146 0.19 -2.28 8.36
C MET A 146 -1.31 -2.07 8.17
N ASN A 147 -2.03 -3.15 7.92
CA ASN A 147 -3.49 -3.13 7.88
C ASN A 147 -4.10 -3.14 9.30
N PHE A 148 -5.42 -3.09 9.38
CA PHE A 148 -6.08 -3.04 10.69
C PHE A 148 -5.85 -4.29 11.53
N GLU A 149 -5.83 -5.47 10.92
CA GLU A 149 -5.56 -6.74 11.62
C GLU A 149 -4.12 -6.79 12.16
N GLU A 150 -3.14 -6.33 11.40
CA GLU A 150 -1.74 -6.21 11.86
C GLU A 150 -1.62 -5.20 13.02
N PHE A 151 -2.41 -4.11 12.98
CA PHE A 151 -2.50 -3.15 14.07
C PHE A 151 -3.11 -3.77 15.34
N LEU A 152 -4.18 -4.56 15.21
CA LEU A 152 -4.76 -5.29 16.36
C LEU A 152 -3.72 -6.19 17.02
N VAL A 153 -3.00 -6.98 16.23
CA VAL A 153 -1.92 -7.84 16.76
C VAL A 153 -0.83 -7.01 17.44
N ALA A 154 -0.43 -5.87 16.84
CA ALA A 154 0.58 -4.99 17.45
C ALA A 154 0.12 -4.39 18.78
N LYS A 155 -1.18 -4.14 18.95
CA LYS A 155 -1.82 -3.67 20.22
C LYS A 155 -1.99 -4.76 21.27
N GLY A 156 -1.63 -6.02 20.97
CA GLY A 156 -1.86 -7.16 21.88
C GLY A 156 -3.29 -7.71 21.84
N GLU A 157 -4.05 -7.40 20.77
CA GLU A 157 -5.42 -7.83 20.56
C GLU A 157 -5.49 -9.05 19.61
N GLU A 158 -4.61 -10.05 19.82
CA GLU A 158 -4.51 -11.22 18.92
C GLU A 158 -5.80 -12.02 18.86
N GLU A 159 -6.50 -12.19 19.98
CA GLU A 159 -7.76 -12.96 20.00
C GLU A 159 -8.89 -12.20 19.28
N ALA A 160 -8.94 -10.88 19.43
CA ALA A 160 -9.86 -10.04 18.65
C ALA A 160 -9.53 -10.11 17.14
N CYS A 161 -8.25 -10.12 16.79
CA CYS A 161 -7.83 -10.29 15.39
C CYS A 161 -8.25 -11.66 14.83
N LYS A 162 -8.02 -12.76 15.58
CA LYS A 162 -8.43 -14.11 15.17
C LYS A 162 -9.94 -14.23 14.96
N LEU A 163 -10.72 -13.67 15.89
CA LEU A 163 -12.17 -13.64 15.78
C LEU A 163 -12.60 -12.84 14.53
N LEU A 164 -12.00 -11.67 14.30
CA LEU A 164 -12.31 -10.87 13.11
C LEU A 164 -12.03 -11.64 11.81
N MET A 165 -10.89 -12.33 11.74
CA MET A 165 -10.49 -13.14 10.60
C MET A 165 -11.33 -14.41 10.42
N SER A 166 -12.02 -14.90 11.45
CA SER A 166 -12.90 -16.07 11.35
C SER A 166 -14.16 -15.83 10.54
N GLY A 167 -14.60 -14.56 10.41
CA GLY A 167 -15.84 -14.19 9.75
C GLY A 167 -17.11 -14.58 10.53
N ASP A 168 -17.00 -14.95 11.81
CA ASP A 168 -18.14 -15.16 12.69
C ASP A 168 -18.78 -13.82 13.07
N PHE A 169 -19.57 -13.28 12.14
CA PHE A 169 -20.19 -11.97 12.31
C PHE A 169 -21.22 -11.89 13.42
N GLU A 170 -21.76 -13.00 13.89
CA GLU A 170 -22.63 -13.03 15.06
C GLU A 170 -21.83 -12.65 16.32
N THR A 171 -20.73 -13.35 16.59
CA THR A 171 -19.85 -13.06 17.72
C THR A 171 -19.12 -11.73 17.56
N ILE A 172 -18.64 -11.40 16.35
CA ILE A 172 -17.98 -10.12 16.04
C ILE A 172 -18.89 -8.94 16.38
N SER A 173 -20.21 -9.04 16.07
CA SER A 173 -21.17 -7.96 16.34
C SER A 173 -21.37 -7.70 17.83
N LEU A 174 -21.17 -8.69 18.72
CA LEU A 174 -21.20 -8.48 20.17
C LEU A 174 -20.07 -7.58 20.67
N LEU A 175 -18.95 -7.54 19.92
CA LEU A 175 -17.78 -6.72 20.24
C LEU A 175 -17.69 -5.46 19.39
N HIS A 176 -18.79 -5.03 18.76
CA HIS A 176 -18.85 -3.91 17.83
C HIS A 176 -18.23 -2.62 18.38
N ASP A 177 -18.55 -2.25 19.61
CA ASP A 177 -18.02 -1.02 20.22
C ASP A 177 -16.49 -1.11 20.43
N LYS A 178 -15.98 -2.27 20.87
CA LYS A 178 -14.54 -2.51 21.01
C LYS A 178 -13.81 -2.35 19.68
N TYR A 179 -14.28 -3.01 18.61
CA TYR A 179 -13.68 -2.89 17.28
C TYR A 179 -13.77 -1.47 16.73
N THR A 180 -14.88 -0.79 16.96
CA THR A 180 -15.07 0.60 16.53
C THR A 180 -14.08 1.54 17.21
N ASP A 181 -13.82 1.36 18.50
CA ASP A 181 -12.88 2.19 19.24
C ASP A 181 -11.42 1.92 18.82
N LEU A 182 -11.06 0.65 18.57
CA LEU A 182 -9.76 0.28 17.99
C LEU A 182 -9.59 0.83 16.56
N LEU A 183 -10.64 0.79 15.75
CA LEU A 183 -10.64 1.37 14.40
C LEU A 183 -10.42 2.89 14.42
N ARG A 184 -11.02 3.62 15.36
CA ARG A 184 -10.77 5.05 15.54
C ARG A 184 -9.31 5.34 15.89
N GLN A 185 -8.71 4.53 16.76
CA GLN A 185 -7.28 4.63 17.05
C GLN A 185 -6.46 4.44 15.76
N TYR A 186 -6.77 3.40 14.98
CA TYR A 186 -6.09 3.16 13.70
C TYR A 186 -6.27 4.32 12.71
N TYR A 187 -7.44 4.97 12.68
CA TYR A 187 -7.68 6.14 11.82
C TYR A 187 -6.73 7.31 12.13
N TYR A 188 -6.33 7.45 13.38
CA TYR A 188 -5.36 8.47 13.79
C TYR A 188 -3.91 8.01 13.60
N VAL A 189 -3.60 6.78 14.01
CA VAL A 189 -2.24 6.22 14.00
C VAL A 189 -1.80 5.86 12.58
N GLY A 190 -2.69 5.28 11.77
CA GLY A 190 -2.35 4.69 10.47
C GLY A 190 -1.60 3.38 10.60
N GLY A 191 -1.01 2.95 9.48
CA GLY A 191 -0.31 1.68 9.37
C GLY A 191 1.21 1.79 9.18
N MET A 192 1.82 2.98 9.33
CA MET A 192 3.27 3.10 9.24
C MET A 192 3.93 2.41 10.43
N PRO A 193 4.81 1.39 10.22
CA PRO A 193 5.30 0.53 11.31
C PRO A 193 5.95 1.28 12.47
N GLU A 194 6.75 2.31 12.19
CA GLU A 194 7.40 3.14 13.22
C GLU A 194 6.38 3.90 14.07
N VAL A 195 5.31 4.40 13.43
CA VAL A 195 4.21 5.10 14.11
C VAL A 195 3.43 4.14 15.00
N VAL A 196 3.08 2.96 14.47
CA VAL A 196 2.36 1.92 15.23
C VAL A 196 3.18 1.46 16.43
N LEU A 197 4.49 1.20 16.23
CA LEU A 197 5.39 0.80 17.31
C LEU A 197 5.41 1.84 18.42
N LYS A 198 5.63 3.12 18.06
CA LYS A 198 5.66 4.20 19.04
C LYS A 198 4.34 4.35 19.79
N TYR A 199 3.21 4.22 19.09
CA TYR A 199 1.90 4.25 19.73
C TYR A 199 1.72 3.11 20.74
N VAL A 200 2.11 1.90 20.39
CA VAL A 200 2.04 0.73 21.28
C VAL A 200 2.92 0.91 22.52
N GLU A 201 4.11 1.49 22.37
CA GLU A 201 5.06 1.71 23.46
C GLU A 201 4.64 2.83 24.41
N THR A 202 3.98 3.88 23.91
CA THR A 202 3.79 5.13 24.68
C THR A 202 2.34 5.53 24.91
N ASP A 203 1.40 4.98 24.15
CA ASP A 203 -0.02 5.38 24.04
C ASP A 203 -0.19 6.91 23.81
N SER A 204 0.85 7.57 23.27
CA SER A 204 0.92 9.01 23.10
C SER A 204 0.56 9.44 21.67
N LEU A 205 -0.59 10.08 21.51
CA LEU A 205 -1.02 10.66 20.24
C LEU A 205 -0.13 11.82 19.77
N LEU A 206 0.54 12.51 20.70
CA LEU A 206 1.50 13.57 20.39
C LEU A 206 2.74 12.98 19.70
N GLU A 207 3.30 11.87 20.23
CA GLU A 207 4.44 11.18 19.65
C GLU A 207 4.08 10.57 18.28
N VAL A 208 2.88 10.03 18.14
CA VAL A 208 2.35 9.57 16.85
C VAL A 208 2.42 10.67 15.81
N ARG A 209 1.89 11.86 16.11
CA ARG A 209 1.87 13.00 15.18
C ARG A 209 3.27 13.51 14.87
N ARG A 210 4.18 13.50 15.85
CA ARG A 210 5.58 13.86 15.66
C ARG A 210 6.23 12.95 14.61
N ILE A 211 6.14 11.63 14.77
CA ILE A 211 6.75 10.67 13.83
C ILE A 211 6.10 10.75 12.45
N GLN A 212 4.76 10.85 12.37
CA GLN A 212 4.09 11.05 11.08
C GLN A 212 4.61 12.28 10.34
N SER A 213 4.85 13.37 11.06
CA SER A 213 5.38 14.63 10.50
C SER A 213 6.83 14.45 10.02
N GLU A 214 7.66 13.71 10.76
CA GLU A 214 9.03 13.36 10.37
C GLU A 214 9.06 12.49 9.11
N ILE A 215 8.14 11.52 8.99
CA ILE A 215 7.98 10.68 7.78
C ILE A 215 7.64 11.56 6.56
N LEU A 216 6.67 12.47 6.70
CA LEU A 216 6.27 13.40 5.63
C LEU A 216 7.41 14.33 5.22
N GLN A 217 8.18 14.85 6.18
CA GLN A 217 9.40 15.64 5.88
C GLN A 217 10.44 14.78 5.14
N GLY A 218 10.62 13.53 5.55
CA GLY A 218 11.50 12.58 4.87
C GLY A 218 11.09 12.37 3.40
N TYR A 219 9.79 12.27 3.12
CA TYR A 219 9.29 12.16 1.74
C TYR A 219 9.56 13.44 0.93
N ASP A 220 9.37 14.62 1.51
CA ASP A 220 9.66 15.88 0.82
C ASP A 220 11.17 16.04 0.47
N LEU A 221 12.06 15.59 1.36
CA LEU A 221 13.50 15.53 1.08
C LEU A 221 13.82 14.53 -0.04
N ASP A 222 13.14 13.38 -0.09
CA ASP A 222 13.30 12.40 -1.16
C ASP A 222 12.83 12.94 -2.52
N PHE A 223 11.78 13.77 -2.56
CA PHE A 223 11.38 14.44 -3.80
C PHE A 223 12.53 15.26 -4.37
N SER A 224 13.20 16.04 -3.52
CA SER A 224 14.33 16.89 -3.93
C SER A 224 15.54 16.08 -4.41
N LYS A 225 15.73 14.87 -3.87
CA LYS A 225 16.90 14.04 -4.12
C LYS A 225 16.76 13.12 -5.33
N HIS A 226 15.55 12.59 -5.56
CA HIS A 226 15.33 11.48 -6.49
C HIS A 226 14.39 11.82 -7.65
N ALA A 227 13.52 12.82 -7.53
CA ALA A 227 12.73 13.27 -8.67
C ALA A 227 13.58 14.13 -9.62
N PRO A 228 13.28 14.12 -10.95
CA PRO A 228 13.90 15.06 -11.88
C PRO A 228 13.72 16.50 -11.39
N LYS A 229 14.78 17.29 -11.41
CA LYS A 229 14.81 18.64 -10.79
C LYS A 229 13.65 19.53 -11.22
N GLU A 230 13.29 19.48 -12.48
CA GLU A 230 12.16 20.25 -13.06
C GLU A 230 10.78 19.72 -12.61
N GLN A 231 10.70 18.46 -12.15
CA GLN A 231 9.47 17.86 -11.66
C GLN A 231 9.24 18.05 -10.15
N VAL A 232 10.28 18.33 -9.36
CA VAL A 232 10.17 18.49 -7.89
C VAL A 232 9.05 19.43 -7.45
N PRO A 233 8.90 20.65 -8.03
CA PRO A 233 7.81 21.54 -7.66
C PRO A 233 6.43 20.94 -7.97
N ARG A 234 6.29 20.25 -9.10
CA ARG A 234 5.04 19.59 -9.51
C ARG A 234 4.69 18.41 -8.63
N VAL A 235 5.68 17.58 -8.27
CA VAL A 235 5.51 16.46 -7.33
C VAL A 235 4.98 16.97 -5.98
N ARG A 236 5.57 18.06 -5.44
CA ARG A 236 5.09 18.71 -4.21
C ARG A 236 3.66 19.24 -4.35
N MET A 237 3.35 19.93 -5.46
CA MET A 237 2.00 20.46 -5.70
C MET A 237 0.96 19.35 -5.73
N VAL A 238 1.22 18.24 -6.44
CA VAL A 238 0.33 17.08 -6.48
C VAL A 238 0.17 16.50 -5.08
N CYS A 239 1.26 16.15 -4.41
CA CYS A 239 1.22 15.53 -3.08
C CYS A 239 0.42 16.39 -2.08
N ASN A 240 0.72 17.69 -1.99
CA ASN A 240 0.05 18.60 -1.07
C ASN A 240 -1.43 18.85 -1.40
N SER A 241 -1.85 18.61 -2.64
CA SER A 241 -3.24 18.82 -3.05
C SER A 241 -4.17 17.65 -2.70
N ILE A 242 -3.62 16.47 -2.41
CA ILE A 242 -4.43 15.24 -2.20
C ILE A 242 -5.52 15.45 -1.16
N PRO A 243 -5.23 15.95 0.07
CA PRO A 243 -6.28 16.13 1.06
C PRO A 243 -7.39 17.08 0.57
N SER A 244 -7.00 18.22 -0.02
CA SER A 244 -7.96 19.22 -0.48
C SER A 244 -8.85 18.76 -1.64
N GLN A 245 -8.43 17.72 -2.37
CA GLN A 245 -9.23 17.12 -3.44
C GLN A 245 -10.06 15.95 -2.96
N LEU A 246 -9.49 15.09 -2.07
CA LEU A 246 -10.16 13.90 -1.57
C LEU A 246 -11.30 14.22 -0.57
N PHE A 247 -11.20 15.33 0.15
CA PHE A 247 -12.21 15.77 1.13
C PHE A 247 -13.32 16.64 0.52
N LYS A 248 -13.39 16.75 -0.82
CA LYS A 248 -14.52 17.39 -1.51
C LYS A 248 -15.61 16.38 -1.83
N GLU A 249 -16.79 16.86 -2.12
CA GLU A 249 -17.92 16.04 -2.56
C GLU A 249 -17.55 15.25 -3.83
N ASN A 250 -16.99 15.95 -4.84
CA ASN A 250 -16.43 15.29 -6.01
C ASN A 250 -14.93 15.05 -5.81
N LYS A 251 -14.57 13.79 -5.57
CA LYS A 251 -13.20 13.33 -5.25
C LYS A 251 -12.34 13.03 -6.49
N LYS A 252 -12.87 13.26 -7.70
CA LYS A 252 -12.09 13.18 -8.95
C LYS A 252 -10.93 14.16 -8.90
N PHE A 253 -9.74 13.71 -9.31
CA PHE A 253 -8.58 14.58 -9.37
C PHE A 253 -8.77 15.67 -10.44
N ILE A 254 -8.59 16.93 -10.05
CA ILE A 254 -8.79 18.12 -10.90
C ILE A 254 -7.48 18.88 -11.02
N TYR A 255 -6.88 18.87 -12.20
CA TYR A 255 -5.62 19.58 -12.48
C TYR A 255 -5.74 21.09 -12.20
N GLY A 256 -6.86 21.70 -12.56
CA GLY A 256 -7.12 23.13 -12.31
C GLY A 256 -7.12 23.55 -10.83
N ALA A 257 -7.26 22.58 -9.91
CA ALA A 257 -7.13 22.83 -8.46
C ALA A 257 -5.67 23.02 -8.01
N LEU A 258 -4.70 22.54 -8.79
CA LEU A 258 -3.28 22.72 -8.53
C LEU A 258 -2.82 24.15 -8.89
N ARG A 259 -3.23 24.61 -10.06
CA ARG A 259 -2.91 25.93 -10.62
C ARG A 259 -3.95 26.29 -11.68
N LYS A 260 -4.35 27.55 -11.75
CA LYS A 260 -5.26 28.04 -12.81
C LYS A 260 -4.67 27.70 -14.20
N GLY A 261 -5.45 27.04 -15.04
CA GLY A 261 -5.05 26.64 -16.38
C GLY A 261 -4.17 25.38 -16.46
N ALA A 262 -3.93 24.68 -15.34
CA ALA A 262 -3.17 23.44 -15.35
C ALA A 262 -3.86 22.34 -16.17
N ARG A 263 -3.06 21.58 -16.92
CA ARG A 263 -3.50 20.47 -17.78
C ARG A 263 -2.78 19.17 -17.40
N ALA A 264 -3.27 18.04 -17.91
CA ALA A 264 -2.69 16.72 -17.68
C ALA A 264 -1.18 16.69 -17.98
N ASN A 265 -0.76 17.16 -19.15
CA ASN A 265 0.64 17.18 -19.58
C ASN A 265 1.59 17.91 -18.60
N ASP A 266 1.06 18.84 -17.77
CA ASP A 266 1.88 19.56 -16.81
C ASP A 266 2.26 18.70 -15.59
N PHE A 267 1.43 17.71 -15.23
CA PHE A 267 1.50 17.01 -13.94
C PHE A 267 1.52 15.48 -14.03
N GLU A 268 1.29 14.92 -15.23
CA GLU A 268 1.20 13.46 -15.41
C GLU A 268 2.47 12.73 -14.95
N MET A 269 3.65 13.26 -15.33
CA MET A 269 4.93 12.72 -14.89
C MET A 269 5.12 12.80 -13.37
N ALA A 270 4.66 13.87 -12.74
CA ALA A 270 4.73 14.03 -11.30
C ALA A 270 3.80 13.04 -10.56
N ILE A 271 2.59 12.82 -11.08
CA ILE A 271 1.65 11.82 -10.56
C ILE A 271 2.24 10.42 -10.71
N GLN A 272 2.74 10.09 -11.90
CA GLN A 272 3.35 8.78 -12.17
C GLN A 272 4.54 8.53 -11.25
N TRP A 273 5.38 9.56 -11.02
CA TRP A 273 6.50 9.46 -10.09
C TRP A 273 6.02 9.10 -8.66
N LEU A 274 5.00 9.79 -8.14
CA LEU A 274 4.44 9.52 -6.80
C LEU A 274 3.82 8.13 -6.69
N VAL A 275 3.13 7.67 -7.74
CA VAL A 275 2.56 6.32 -7.81
C VAL A 275 3.67 5.26 -7.85
N ASN A 276 4.70 5.46 -8.68
CA ASN A 276 5.84 4.54 -8.79
C ASN A 276 6.68 4.50 -7.49
N ALA A 277 6.76 5.63 -6.76
CA ALA A 277 7.37 5.69 -5.43
C ALA A 277 6.54 4.96 -4.35
N GLY A 278 5.33 4.53 -4.69
CA GLY A 278 4.40 3.87 -3.77
C GLY A 278 3.76 4.82 -2.75
N LEU A 279 3.84 6.15 -2.98
CA LEU A 279 3.31 7.16 -2.05
C LEU A 279 1.85 7.48 -2.30
N LEU A 280 1.38 7.26 -3.52
CA LEU A 280 -0.01 7.44 -3.92
C LEU A 280 -0.59 6.18 -4.55
N TYR A 281 -1.87 5.96 -4.32
CA TYR A 281 -2.69 5.02 -5.08
C TYR A 281 -3.53 5.80 -6.09
N LYS A 282 -3.45 5.41 -7.35
CA LYS A 282 -4.32 5.91 -8.42
C LYS A 282 -5.46 4.92 -8.63
N VAL A 283 -6.70 5.40 -8.52
CA VAL A 283 -7.92 4.63 -8.77
C VAL A 283 -8.60 5.23 -9.99
N PRO A 284 -8.54 4.57 -11.16
CA PRO A 284 -9.14 5.06 -12.39
C PRO A 284 -10.67 4.93 -12.37
N ARG A 285 -11.33 5.71 -13.22
CA ARG A 285 -12.77 5.59 -13.48
C ARG A 285 -13.04 4.39 -14.37
N CYS A 286 -14.06 3.62 -14.05
CA CYS A 286 -14.69 2.67 -14.98
C CYS A 286 -15.92 3.33 -15.59
N THR A 287 -15.99 3.45 -16.92
CA THR A 287 -17.10 4.10 -17.62
C THR A 287 -18.38 3.28 -17.58
N LYS A 288 -18.22 1.94 -17.57
CA LYS A 288 -19.32 0.98 -17.38
C LYS A 288 -18.92 -0.05 -16.32
N PRO A 289 -19.71 -0.27 -15.28
CA PRO A 289 -19.45 -1.30 -14.28
C PRO A 289 -19.85 -2.69 -14.82
N GLU A 290 -19.14 -3.19 -15.82
CA GLU A 290 -19.33 -4.46 -16.50
C GLU A 290 -18.00 -5.19 -16.66
N LEU A 291 -18.03 -6.52 -16.76
CA LEU A 291 -16.83 -7.34 -16.93
C LEU A 291 -16.46 -7.52 -18.41
N PRO A 292 -15.15 -7.58 -18.71
CA PRO A 292 -14.01 -7.29 -17.83
C PRO A 292 -13.87 -5.78 -17.58
N LEU A 293 -13.61 -5.38 -16.32
CA LEU A 293 -13.57 -3.97 -15.92
C LEU A 293 -12.50 -3.15 -16.67
N ASP A 294 -11.38 -3.76 -16.99
CA ASP A 294 -10.22 -3.11 -17.64
C ASP A 294 -10.58 -2.53 -19.02
N ILE A 295 -11.56 -3.12 -19.74
CA ILE A 295 -11.99 -2.63 -21.06
C ILE A 295 -12.68 -1.27 -20.95
N TYR A 296 -13.26 -0.98 -19.80
CA TYR A 296 -14.03 0.24 -19.54
C TYR A 296 -13.24 1.27 -18.73
N GLU A 297 -11.93 1.11 -18.60
CA GLU A 297 -11.07 2.08 -17.91
C GLU A 297 -11.05 3.42 -18.66
N ASP A 298 -11.25 4.51 -17.94
CA ASP A 298 -11.08 5.88 -18.41
C ASP A 298 -9.75 6.44 -17.91
N LEU A 299 -8.78 6.50 -18.77
CA LEU A 299 -7.44 7.01 -18.46
C LEU A 299 -7.42 8.50 -18.08
N SER A 300 -8.47 9.26 -18.46
CA SER A 300 -8.56 10.71 -18.21
C SER A 300 -9.17 11.09 -16.86
N ALA A 301 -9.78 10.13 -16.17
CA ALA A 301 -10.48 10.37 -14.93
C ALA A 301 -10.04 9.37 -13.84
N PHE A 302 -9.56 9.89 -12.72
CA PHE A 302 -9.08 9.08 -11.60
C PHE A 302 -9.22 9.83 -10.28
N LYS A 303 -9.19 9.07 -9.18
CA LYS A 303 -9.01 9.57 -7.81
C LYS A 303 -7.58 9.25 -7.36
N LEU A 304 -7.00 10.10 -6.51
CA LEU A 304 -5.70 9.87 -5.88
C LEU A 304 -5.85 9.76 -4.36
N TYR A 305 -5.19 8.76 -3.80
CA TYR A 305 -5.20 8.49 -2.36
C TYR A 305 -3.77 8.38 -1.85
N MET A 306 -3.55 8.73 -0.57
CA MET A 306 -2.25 8.54 0.07
C MET A 306 -1.98 7.05 0.33
N VAL A 307 -0.69 6.73 0.50
CA VAL A 307 -0.27 5.38 0.89
C VAL A 307 -0.77 4.98 2.27
N ASP A 308 -0.94 5.95 3.18
CA ASP A 308 -1.30 5.72 4.57
C ASP A 308 -2.29 6.75 5.12
N LEU A 309 -3.28 6.25 5.85
CA LEU A 309 -4.36 7.02 6.47
C LEU A 309 -3.85 8.00 7.54
N GLY A 310 -2.94 7.54 8.40
CA GLY A 310 -2.36 8.36 9.47
C GLY A 310 -1.54 9.51 8.92
N LEU A 311 -0.76 9.28 7.85
CA LEU A 311 -0.02 10.32 7.15
C LEU A 311 -0.97 11.34 6.50
N MET A 312 -2.09 10.89 5.91
CA MET A 312 -3.14 11.78 5.40
C MET A 312 -3.69 12.68 6.51
N GLY A 313 -3.99 12.12 7.70
CA GLY A 313 -4.42 12.88 8.87
C GLY A 313 -3.37 13.89 9.35
N ALA A 314 -2.08 13.55 9.26
CA ALA A 314 -0.99 14.48 9.62
C ALA A 314 -0.86 15.64 8.62
N MET A 315 -1.07 15.42 7.33
CA MET A 315 -1.04 16.48 6.31
C MET A 315 -2.09 17.57 6.56
N VAL A 316 -3.27 17.18 7.05
CA VAL A 316 -4.36 18.14 7.38
C VAL A 316 -4.36 18.60 8.83
N LYS A 317 -3.34 18.20 9.61
CA LYS A 317 -3.19 18.56 11.02
C LYS A 317 -4.43 18.21 11.86
N THR A 318 -5.03 17.06 11.60
CA THR A 318 -6.23 16.60 12.28
C THR A 318 -6.00 16.51 13.79
N ASP A 319 -6.89 17.12 14.58
CA ASP A 319 -6.91 16.99 16.03
C ASP A 319 -7.36 15.58 16.45
N PRO A 320 -6.74 14.94 17.45
CA PRO A 320 -7.18 13.65 17.97
C PRO A 320 -8.66 13.61 18.34
N ALA A 321 -9.18 14.67 18.94
CA ALA A 321 -10.58 14.77 19.33
C ALA A 321 -11.54 14.67 18.13
N GLN A 322 -11.11 15.10 16.95
CA GLN A 322 -11.92 15.02 15.73
C GLN A 322 -12.10 13.60 15.21
N VAL A 323 -11.13 12.72 15.47
CA VAL A 323 -11.14 11.32 15.01
C VAL A 323 -11.69 10.40 16.09
N LEU A 324 -11.33 10.62 17.36
CA LEU A 324 -11.63 9.72 18.48
C LEU A 324 -13.01 9.96 19.10
N ILE A 325 -13.56 11.20 18.98
CA ILE A 325 -14.86 11.55 19.58
C ILE A 325 -15.98 11.44 18.53
N LYS A 326 -17.11 10.86 18.96
CA LYS A 326 -18.36 10.83 18.16
C LYS A 326 -18.92 12.26 18.06
N ASN A 327 -18.61 12.97 16.97
CA ASN A 327 -19.28 14.24 16.66
C ASN A 327 -19.53 14.38 15.15
N ASP A 328 -20.58 15.14 14.78
CA ASP A 328 -21.07 15.30 13.40
C ASP A 328 -20.41 16.45 12.62
N ILE A 329 -19.37 17.07 13.15
CA ILE A 329 -18.87 18.38 12.70
C ILE A 329 -18.06 18.32 11.39
N PHE A 330 -17.61 17.16 10.90
CA PHE A 330 -16.74 17.08 9.73
C PHE A 330 -17.13 15.95 8.76
N LYS A 331 -18.35 16.00 8.21
CA LYS A 331 -18.88 14.92 7.33
C LYS A 331 -18.01 14.65 6.10
N GLU A 332 -17.58 15.70 5.38
CA GLU A 332 -16.74 15.56 4.18
C GLU A 332 -15.37 14.97 4.49
N TYR A 333 -14.73 15.45 5.56
CA TYR A 333 -13.48 14.90 6.06
C TYR A 333 -13.61 13.40 6.41
N LYS A 334 -14.64 13.05 7.18
CA LYS A 334 -14.91 11.64 7.55
C LYS A 334 -15.14 10.78 6.31
N GLY A 335 -15.89 11.26 5.31
CA GLY A 335 -16.13 10.55 4.06
C GLY A 335 -14.84 10.25 3.29
N GLY A 336 -13.96 11.24 3.12
CA GLY A 336 -12.67 11.09 2.45
C GLY A 336 -11.73 10.16 3.21
N MET A 337 -11.64 10.28 4.54
CA MET A 337 -10.82 9.41 5.38
C MET A 337 -11.32 7.96 5.35
N THR A 338 -12.63 7.74 5.30
CA THR A 338 -13.19 6.38 5.26
C THR A 338 -12.94 5.71 3.91
N GLU A 339 -13.06 6.41 2.78
CA GLU A 339 -12.67 5.86 1.48
C GLU A 339 -11.17 5.59 1.41
N GLN A 340 -10.32 6.49 1.93
CA GLN A 340 -8.88 6.29 2.06
C GLN A 340 -8.58 5.01 2.84
N TYR A 341 -9.25 4.79 3.97
CA TYR A 341 -9.11 3.59 4.78
C TYR A 341 -9.51 2.32 4.02
N VAL A 342 -10.70 2.31 3.41
CA VAL A 342 -11.22 1.16 2.65
C VAL A 342 -10.26 0.78 1.54
N LEU A 343 -9.76 1.75 0.77
CA LEU A 343 -8.78 1.51 -0.29
C LEU A 343 -7.48 0.92 0.27
N GLN A 344 -6.96 1.47 1.36
CA GLN A 344 -5.72 1.01 1.99
C GLN A 344 -5.86 -0.45 2.45
N GLN A 345 -6.99 -0.83 3.07
CA GLN A 345 -7.25 -2.21 3.47
C GLN A 345 -7.35 -3.13 2.25
N MET A 346 -8.11 -2.77 1.23
CA MET A 346 -8.22 -3.55 -0.01
C MET A 346 -6.86 -3.77 -0.68
N LYS A 347 -6.02 -2.72 -0.79
CA LYS A 347 -4.67 -2.82 -1.37
C LYS A 347 -3.77 -3.75 -0.58
N SER A 348 -3.77 -3.65 0.76
CA SER A 348 -2.96 -4.52 1.62
C SER A 348 -3.36 -5.99 1.56
N LYS A 349 -4.61 -6.27 1.20
CA LYS A 349 -5.16 -7.64 0.98
C LYS A 349 -5.04 -8.12 -0.47
N GLY A 350 -4.33 -7.37 -1.32
CA GLY A 350 -4.07 -7.76 -2.71
C GLY A 350 -5.25 -7.60 -3.67
N VAL A 351 -6.30 -6.87 -3.29
CA VAL A 351 -7.44 -6.61 -4.18
C VAL A 351 -6.97 -5.77 -5.37
N SER A 352 -7.15 -6.30 -6.58
CA SER A 352 -6.80 -5.65 -7.85
C SER A 352 -7.55 -6.34 -8.99
N PRO A 353 -8.03 -5.62 -10.01
CA PRO A 353 -8.05 -4.15 -10.12
C PRO A 353 -9.10 -3.49 -9.21
N ILE A 354 -8.92 -2.20 -8.92
CA ILE A 354 -9.88 -1.37 -8.19
C ILE A 354 -10.19 -0.15 -9.03
N TYR A 355 -11.46 0.09 -9.29
CA TYR A 355 -11.98 1.23 -10.03
C TYR A 355 -12.99 2.00 -9.18
N TYR A 356 -13.34 3.23 -9.57
CA TYR A 356 -14.58 3.87 -9.16
C TYR A 356 -15.49 4.06 -10.37
N HIS A 357 -16.77 4.28 -10.16
CA HIS A 357 -17.71 4.56 -11.24
C HIS A 357 -18.55 5.78 -10.94
N ASN A 358 -18.72 6.65 -11.92
CA ASN A 358 -19.76 7.67 -11.93
C ASN A 358 -20.28 7.87 -13.36
N THR A 359 -21.56 8.17 -13.47
CA THR A 359 -22.15 8.60 -14.73
C THR A 359 -21.86 10.08 -14.96
N ASP A 360 -21.79 10.51 -16.21
CA ASP A 360 -21.46 11.90 -16.59
C ASP A 360 -22.42 12.94 -15.96
N ASN A 361 -23.65 12.54 -15.68
CA ASN A 361 -24.65 13.38 -14.99
C ASN A 361 -24.68 13.20 -13.47
N SER A 362 -23.68 12.51 -12.90
CA SER A 362 -23.51 12.22 -11.47
C SER A 362 -24.76 11.58 -10.77
N ARG A 363 -25.65 10.93 -11.54
CA ARG A 363 -26.84 10.27 -10.98
C ARG A 363 -26.55 8.91 -10.36
N LEU A 364 -25.47 8.26 -10.79
CA LEU A 364 -24.97 7.01 -10.23
C LEU A 364 -23.49 7.21 -9.90
N GLU A 365 -23.13 7.06 -8.66
CA GLU A 365 -21.75 7.03 -8.18
C GLU A 365 -21.55 5.78 -7.32
N LEU A 366 -20.45 5.06 -7.59
CA LEU A 366 -19.96 3.94 -6.79
C LEU A 366 -18.57 4.29 -6.33
N ASP A 367 -18.34 4.24 -5.03
CA ASP A 367 -17.05 4.61 -4.45
C ASP A 367 -15.93 3.72 -4.96
N PHE A 368 -16.20 2.39 -5.03
CA PHE A 368 -15.32 1.44 -5.67
C PHE A 368 -16.10 0.39 -6.48
N VAL A 369 -15.42 -0.17 -7.48
CA VAL A 369 -15.87 -1.32 -8.26
C VAL A 369 -14.69 -2.26 -8.38
N ILE A 370 -14.89 -3.52 -8.01
CA ILE A 370 -13.86 -4.56 -8.08
C ILE A 370 -14.38 -5.78 -8.83
N GLN A 371 -13.45 -6.65 -9.24
CA GLN A 371 -13.78 -7.98 -9.74
C GLN A 371 -13.36 -9.03 -8.70
N ARG A 372 -14.29 -9.90 -8.34
CA ARG A 372 -14.04 -11.02 -7.42
C ARG A 372 -14.79 -12.26 -7.94
N ASN A 373 -14.08 -13.40 -8.06
CA ASN A 373 -14.66 -14.67 -8.52
C ASN A 373 -15.46 -14.54 -9.84
N ALA A 374 -14.90 -13.84 -10.84
CA ALA A 374 -15.55 -13.55 -12.13
C ALA A 374 -16.88 -12.78 -12.01
N GLN A 375 -17.11 -12.08 -10.91
CA GLN A 375 -18.25 -11.20 -10.71
C GLN A 375 -17.80 -9.77 -10.45
N MET A 376 -18.56 -8.82 -10.94
CA MET A 376 -18.40 -7.40 -10.61
C MET A 376 -19.07 -7.12 -9.26
N VAL A 377 -18.33 -6.54 -8.33
CA VAL A 377 -18.80 -6.18 -7.00
C VAL A 377 -18.78 -4.65 -6.85
N PRO A 378 -19.94 -4.00 -6.84
CA PRO A 378 -20.03 -2.58 -6.53
C PRO A 378 -19.92 -2.36 -5.02
N ILE A 379 -19.13 -1.36 -4.63
CA ILE A 379 -18.83 -1.03 -3.24
C ILE A 379 -19.24 0.41 -2.96
N GLU A 380 -19.98 0.58 -1.88
CA GLU A 380 -20.34 1.88 -1.30
C GLU A 380 -19.69 2.03 0.07
N VAL A 381 -19.14 3.21 0.35
CA VAL A 381 -18.46 3.52 1.61
C VAL A 381 -19.23 4.60 2.37
N LYS A 382 -19.56 4.33 3.62
CA LYS A 382 -20.30 5.27 4.49
C LYS A 382 -19.55 5.48 5.81
N ALA A 383 -19.18 6.73 6.09
CA ALA A 383 -18.45 7.10 7.30
C ALA A 383 -19.31 7.06 8.58
N GLU A 384 -20.62 7.14 8.46
CA GLU A 384 -21.57 7.25 9.58
C GLU A 384 -22.77 6.30 9.44
N GLY A 385 -23.64 6.30 10.46
CA GLY A 385 -24.84 5.44 10.51
C GLY A 385 -25.96 5.80 9.53
N ASN A 386 -25.90 6.95 8.83
CA ASN A 386 -26.86 7.28 7.78
C ASN A 386 -26.46 6.60 6.47
N VAL A 387 -27.01 5.42 6.27
CA VAL A 387 -26.62 4.48 5.19
C VAL A 387 -27.57 4.53 3.97
N ARG A 388 -28.20 5.67 3.70
CA ARG A 388 -28.96 5.80 2.45
C ARG A 388 -28.00 5.73 1.26
N ALA A 389 -28.03 4.62 0.55
CA ALA A 389 -27.23 4.33 -0.64
C ALA A 389 -28.12 4.39 -1.88
N ASN A 390 -28.58 5.59 -2.24
CA ASN A 390 -29.52 5.77 -3.35
C ASN A 390 -28.95 5.24 -4.68
N SER A 391 -27.68 5.49 -4.94
CA SER A 391 -26.99 5.02 -6.15
C SER A 391 -26.91 3.50 -6.20
N LEU A 392 -26.48 2.87 -5.11
CA LEU A 392 -26.34 1.42 -5.03
C LEU A 392 -27.70 0.71 -5.12
N THR A 393 -28.70 1.23 -4.41
CA THR A 393 -30.10 0.71 -4.47
C THR A 393 -30.67 0.82 -5.88
N ALA A 394 -30.44 1.95 -6.55
CA ALA A 394 -30.88 2.15 -7.93
C ALA A 394 -30.18 1.20 -8.92
N LEU A 395 -28.88 0.92 -8.70
CA LEU A 395 -28.14 -0.06 -9.50
C LEU A 395 -28.71 -1.46 -9.32
N LEU A 396 -28.87 -1.92 -8.07
CA LEU A 396 -29.40 -3.24 -7.75
C LEU A 396 -30.85 -3.45 -8.23
N GLY A 397 -31.67 -2.38 -8.23
CA GLY A 397 -33.00 -2.41 -8.81
C GLY A 397 -33.00 -2.65 -10.33
N LYS A 398 -31.97 -2.20 -11.03
CA LYS A 398 -31.82 -2.42 -12.49
C LYS A 398 -31.07 -3.72 -12.82
N ARG A 399 -30.24 -4.19 -11.90
CA ARG A 399 -29.36 -5.36 -12.06
C ARG A 399 -29.48 -6.27 -10.82
N PRO A 400 -30.59 -6.97 -10.67
CA PRO A 400 -30.86 -7.79 -9.49
C PRO A 400 -29.94 -9.02 -9.36
N GLU A 401 -29.20 -9.37 -10.40
CA GLU A 401 -28.19 -10.43 -10.38
C GLU A 401 -26.90 -10.04 -9.64
N LEU A 402 -26.67 -8.74 -9.43
CA LEU A 402 -25.46 -8.26 -8.74
C LEU A 402 -25.62 -8.40 -7.24
N HIS A 403 -24.49 -8.70 -6.59
CA HIS A 403 -24.33 -8.59 -5.15
C HIS A 403 -23.45 -7.40 -4.84
N ALA A 404 -23.91 -6.50 -3.98
CA ALA A 404 -23.20 -5.29 -3.60
C ALA A 404 -22.69 -5.34 -2.16
N GLU A 405 -21.60 -4.68 -1.90
CA GLU A 405 -21.02 -4.51 -0.58
C GLU A 405 -21.11 -3.05 -0.13
N ARG A 406 -21.47 -2.85 1.12
CA ARG A 406 -21.40 -1.54 1.77
C ARG A 406 -20.54 -1.65 2.99
N PHE A 407 -19.53 -0.79 3.07
CA PHE A 407 -18.70 -0.65 4.26
C PHE A 407 -19.15 0.56 5.08
N SER A 408 -19.51 0.36 6.33
CA SER A 408 -20.02 1.43 7.21
C SER A 408 -19.67 1.19 8.67
N MET A 409 -19.94 2.17 9.52
CA MET A 409 -19.80 2.02 10.97
C MET A 409 -20.90 1.19 11.62
N LEU A 410 -21.85 0.64 10.85
CA LEU A 410 -22.91 -0.23 11.37
C LEU A 410 -22.44 -1.69 11.43
N PRO A 411 -23.01 -2.51 12.33
CA PRO A 411 -22.76 -3.94 12.38
C PRO A 411 -23.06 -4.67 11.06
N TYR A 412 -22.56 -5.88 10.92
CA TYR A 412 -22.84 -6.75 9.78
C TYR A 412 -24.33 -6.97 9.59
N LYS A 413 -24.81 -6.85 8.33
CA LYS A 413 -26.21 -7.08 7.99
C LYS A 413 -26.35 -7.42 6.51
N VAL A 414 -27.06 -8.51 6.22
CA VAL A 414 -27.49 -8.86 4.84
C VAL A 414 -28.88 -8.29 4.58
N GLN A 415 -29.07 -7.63 3.44
CA GLN A 415 -30.32 -6.97 3.02
C GLN A 415 -30.57 -7.30 1.54
N GLY A 416 -31.12 -8.48 1.25
CA GLY A 416 -31.25 -8.98 -0.12
C GLY A 416 -29.88 -9.10 -0.80
N ASN A 417 -29.67 -8.40 -1.90
CA ASN A 417 -28.43 -8.41 -2.67
C ASN A 417 -27.39 -7.38 -2.18
N LEU A 418 -27.61 -6.78 -1.02
CA LEU A 418 -26.68 -5.86 -0.37
C LEU A 418 -26.22 -6.43 0.96
N THR A 419 -24.91 -6.59 1.13
CA THR A 419 -24.31 -6.91 2.42
C THR A 419 -23.63 -5.66 2.99
N ASN A 420 -24.01 -5.28 4.22
CA ASN A 420 -23.27 -4.30 4.98
C ASN A 420 -22.21 -4.99 5.82
N PHE A 421 -20.97 -4.65 5.59
CA PHE A 421 -19.83 -5.02 6.43
C PHE A 421 -19.44 -3.85 7.34
N PRO A 422 -19.16 -4.10 8.62
CA PRO A 422 -18.56 -3.06 9.45
C PRO A 422 -17.18 -2.72 8.94
N LEU A 423 -16.78 -1.44 9.01
CA LEU A 423 -15.50 -0.95 8.49
C LEU A 423 -14.29 -1.69 9.06
N TYR A 424 -14.36 -2.19 10.26
CA TYR A 424 -13.27 -2.97 10.86
C TYR A 424 -13.12 -4.39 10.27
N ALA A 425 -14.04 -4.83 9.42
CA ALA A 425 -14.06 -6.19 8.84
C ALA A 425 -13.93 -6.20 7.30
N ILE A 426 -13.12 -5.26 6.77
CA ILE A 426 -12.82 -5.18 5.33
C ILE A 426 -11.90 -6.32 4.92
#